data_8b156d6c4b2f0f4692385dac428d2f6b
#
_entry.id   8b156d6c4b2f0f4692385dac428d2f6b
#
_cell.length_a   1.000
_cell.length_b   1.000
_cell.length_c   1.000
_cell.angle_alpha   90.00
_cell.angle_beta   90.00
_cell.angle_gamma   90.00
#
_symmetry.space_group_name_H-M   'P 1'
#
loop_
_entity.id
_entity.type
_entity.pdbx_description
1 polymer ?
#
loop_
_entity_poly.entity_id
_entity_poly.type
_entity_poly.pdbx_seq_one_letter_code
_entity_poly.pdbx_strand_id
1 'polypeptide(L)'
;MKIHFSIAKNKKAKLASTELIRLYGQVELAKAEVIVAVGGDGAMLSAMRESINFNIPVFGLNRGNIGFLMNDFHELNLVKRLKEANEIIVHPLEMIAIDSNNNKFVELAINEVSIFRRTHQSAIISIKIDGTERLNELTCDGVMLATPVGSTAYNLS
;
A
#
# COMPACT_ATOMS: atom_id res chain seq x y z
N MET A 1 3.50 23.63 7.18
CA MET A 1 3.07 22.29 6.75
C MET A 1 3.23 21.33 7.91
N LYS A 2 2.18 20.68 8.31
CA LYS A 2 2.15 19.71 9.42
C LYS A 2 2.43 18.32 8.89
N ILE A 3 3.56 17.74 9.29
CA ILE A 3 4.04 16.46 8.75
C ILE A 3 3.90 15.36 9.81
N HIS A 4 3.31 14.24 9.40
CA HIS A 4 3.36 13.00 10.16
C HIS A 4 4.36 12.05 9.49
N PHE A 5 5.40 11.62 10.21
CA PHE A 5 6.36 10.64 9.71
C PHE A 5 5.92 9.22 10.12
N SER A 6 5.63 8.38 9.12
CA SER A 6 5.39 6.94 9.27
C SER A 6 6.71 6.22 8.97
N ILE A 7 7.27 5.49 9.96
CA ILE A 7 8.66 5.04 9.95
C ILE A 7 8.73 3.52 9.95
N ALA A 8 9.44 2.96 8.97
CA ALA A 8 9.72 1.54 8.92
C ALA A 8 10.55 1.07 10.14
N LYS A 9 10.35 -0.18 10.54
CA LYS A 9 11.01 -0.75 11.73
C LYS A 9 12.52 -0.97 11.58
N ASN A 10 13.09 -0.81 10.37
CA ASN A 10 14.50 -1.03 10.11
C ASN A 10 15.40 0.10 10.68
N LYS A 11 16.67 -0.22 10.94
CA LYS A 11 17.64 0.70 11.57
C LYS A 11 17.91 1.95 10.73
N LYS A 12 18.00 1.80 9.40
CA LYS A 12 18.28 2.92 8.47
C LYS A 12 17.16 3.96 8.50
N ALA A 13 15.89 3.51 8.46
CA ALA A 13 14.73 4.40 8.51
C ALA A 13 14.63 5.12 9.86
N LYS A 14 14.86 4.41 10.97
CA LYS A 14 14.85 5.01 12.32
C LYS A 14 15.91 6.10 12.50
N LEU A 15 17.14 5.86 12.04
CA LEU A 15 18.20 6.88 12.11
C LEU A 15 17.87 8.10 11.25
N ALA A 16 17.42 7.89 10.02
CA ALA A 16 17.04 8.98 9.13
C ALA A 16 15.87 9.82 9.67
N SER A 17 14.89 9.15 10.29
CA SER A 17 13.71 9.83 10.84
C SER A 17 14.03 10.73 12.03
N THR A 18 15.06 10.42 12.82
CA THR A 18 15.49 11.27 13.95
C THR A 18 15.84 12.67 13.47
N GLU A 19 16.61 12.77 12.38
CA GLU A 19 17.01 14.04 11.82
C GLU A 19 15.84 14.76 11.13
N LEU A 20 15.01 14.03 10.40
CA LEU A 20 13.80 14.59 9.78
C LEU A 20 12.85 15.19 10.82
N ILE A 21 12.59 14.47 11.92
CA ILE A 21 11.75 14.96 13.01
C ILE A 21 12.36 16.19 13.70
N ARG A 22 13.68 16.20 13.87
CA ARG A 22 14.40 17.37 14.42
C ARG A 22 14.24 18.62 13.54
N LEU A 23 14.29 18.45 12.21
CA LEU A 23 14.21 19.56 11.24
C LEU A 23 12.78 20.05 11.00
N TYR A 24 11.81 19.15 10.96
CA TYR A 24 10.43 19.45 10.47
C TYR A 24 9.35 19.24 11.52
N GLY A 25 9.70 18.69 12.69
CA GLY A 25 8.74 18.31 13.74
C GLY A 25 7.98 17.03 13.39
N GLN A 26 7.20 16.55 14.34
CA GLN A 26 6.28 15.42 14.20
C GLN A 26 4.92 15.84 14.74
N VAL A 27 3.84 15.56 13.99
CA VAL A 27 2.48 15.75 14.49
C VAL A 27 1.72 14.42 14.54
N GLU A 28 0.66 14.39 15.33
CA GLU A 28 -0.27 13.27 15.30
C GLU A 28 -0.91 13.13 13.92
N LEU A 29 -1.20 11.91 13.49
CA LEU A 29 -1.76 11.62 12.18
C LEU A 29 -3.02 12.43 11.89
N ALA A 30 -3.94 12.54 12.86
CA ALA A 30 -5.18 13.29 12.72
C ALA A 30 -5.00 14.82 12.53
N LYS A 31 -3.79 15.33 12.77
CA LYS A 31 -3.47 16.76 12.60
C LYS A 31 -2.56 17.02 11.41
N ALA A 32 -2.15 15.98 10.70
CA ALA A 32 -1.22 16.07 9.60
C ALA A 32 -1.87 16.62 8.32
N GLU A 33 -1.09 17.34 7.54
CA GLU A 33 -1.42 17.77 6.17
C GLU A 33 -0.84 16.82 5.14
N VAL A 34 0.21 16.06 5.53
CA VAL A 34 0.89 15.07 4.71
C VAL A 34 1.50 13.99 5.59
N ILE A 35 1.49 12.75 5.12
CA ILE A 35 2.24 11.64 5.70
C ILE A 35 3.54 11.47 4.91
N VAL A 36 4.68 11.46 5.59
CA VAL A 36 5.96 11.13 4.99
C VAL A 36 6.38 9.73 5.44
N ALA A 37 6.30 8.77 4.52
CA ALA A 37 6.72 7.40 4.76
C ALA A 37 8.23 7.27 4.61
N VAL A 38 8.94 6.84 5.66
CA VAL A 38 10.39 6.65 5.64
C VAL A 38 10.71 5.16 5.68
N GLY A 39 11.15 4.60 4.53
CA GLY A 39 11.40 3.16 4.42
C GLY A 39 11.50 2.70 2.97
N GLY A 40 10.97 1.54 2.66
CA GLY A 40 10.74 1.01 1.31
C GLY A 40 9.25 0.93 1.01
N ASP A 41 8.86 0.22 -0.06
CA ASP A 41 7.47 0.11 -0.52
C ASP A 41 6.50 -0.39 0.57
N GLY A 42 6.94 -1.32 1.44
CA GLY A 42 6.12 -1.77 2.57
C GLY A 42 5.75 -0.65 3.56
N ALA A 43 6.66 0.34 3.77
CA ALA A 43 6.36 1.51 4.59
C ALA A 43 5.38 2.45 3.86
N MET A 44 5.53 2.60 2.55
CA MET A 44 4.60 3.36 1.71
C MET A 44 3.19 2.78 1.77
N LEU A 45 3.05 1.47 1.55
CA LEU A 45 1.76 0.78 1.61
C LEU A 45 1.11 0.88 3.01
N SER A 46 1.91 0.81 4.09
CA SER A 46 1.40 1.02 5.45
C SER A 46 0.86 2.45 5.63
N ALA A 47 1.64 3.45 5.22
CA ALA A 47 1.24 4.85 5.30
C ALA A 47 0.01 5.15 4.43
N MET A 48 -0.10 4.55 3.25
CA MET A 48 -1.29 4.67 2.39
C MET A 48 -2.54 4.09 3.04
N ARG A 49 -2.43 2.95 3.74
CA ARG A 49 -3.57 2.40 4.51
C ARG A 49 -4.00 3.34 5.65
N GLU A 50 -3.04 3.93 6.35
CA GLU A 50 -3.31 4.91 7.39
C GLU A 50 -4.00 6.16 6.82
N SER A 51 -3.58 6.60 5.61
CA SER A 51 -4.10 7.79 4.95
C SER A 51 -5.56 7.70 4.51
N ILE A 52 -6.06 6.49 4.18
CA ILE A 52 -7.43 6.28 3.67
C ILE A 52 -8.47 6.90 4.60
N ASN A 53 -8.33 6.73 5.92
CA ASN A 53 -9.29 7.23 6.89
C ASN A 53 -9.25 8.75 7.10
N PHE A 54 -8.17 9.42 6.65
CA PHE A 54 -7.95 10.85 6.87
C PHE A 54 -7.90 11.65 5.57
N ASN A 55 -7.90 10.98 4.43
CA ASN A 55 -7.74 11.59 3.10
C ASN A 55 -6.51 12.52 3.03
N ILE A 56 -5.38 12.05 3.53
CA ILE A 56 -4.12 12.79 3.60
C ILE A 56 -3.15 12.23 2.56
N PRO A 57 -2.49 13.06 1.74
CA PRO A 57 -1.50 12.58 0.77
C PRO A 57 -0.28 11.94 1.46
N VAL A 58 0.33 10.96 0.77
CA VAL A 58 1.49 10.24 1.26
C VAL A 58 2.68 10.49 0.35
N PHE A 59 3.84 10.83 0.94
CA PHE A 59 5.11 11.03 0.23
C PHE A 59 6.16 10.05 0.76
N GLY A 60 6.72 9.22 -0.11
CA GLY A 60 7.70 8.21 0.27
C GLY A 60 9.15 8.74 0.19
N LEU A 61 9.96 8.45 1.22
CA LEU A 61 11.41 8.65 1.25
C LEU A 61 12.12 7.31 1.38
N ASN A 62 12.91 6.91 0.38
CA ASN A 62 13.53 5.59 0.33
C ASN A 62 14.64 5.43 1.40
N ARG A 63 14.40 4.53 2.33
CA ARG A 63 15.38 3.97 3.29
C ARG A 63 15.29 2.44 3.38
N GLY A 64 14.74 1.83 2.32
CA GLY A 64 14.77 0.39 2.05
C GLY A 64 15.88 -0.01 1.09
N ASN A 65 15.84 -1.25 0.64
CA ASN A 65 16.77 -1.77 -0.39
C ASN A 65 16.23 -1.47 -1.80
N ILE A 66 14.92 -1.59 -1.99
CA ILE A 66 14.20 -1.33 -3.23
C ILE A 66 12.98 -0.46 -2.87
N GLY A 67 12.60 0.46 -3.76
CA GLY A 67 11.46 1.33 -3.54
C GLY A 67 10.93 1.87 -4.87
N PHE A 68 9.99 1.13 -5.49
CA PHE A 68 9.32 1.55 -6.73
C PHE A 68 8.33 2.70 -6.48
N LEU A 69 7.78 2.77 -5.26
CA LEU A 69 6.82 3.79 -4.85
C LEU A 69 7.48 4.95 -4.07
N MET A 70 8.80 4.95 -3.95
CA MET A 70 9.55 5.85 -3.09
C MET A 70 10.34 6.86 -3.88
N ASN A 71 10.44 8.07 -3.35
CA ASN A 71 11.37 9.09 -3.84
C ASN A 71 12.76 8.92 -3.22
N ASP A 72 13.78 9.47 -3.86
CA ASP A 72 15.12 9.53 -3.30
C ASP A 72 15.13 10.25 -1.95
N PHE A 73 15.91 9.69 -1.03
CA PHE A 73 16.05 10.26 0.29
C PHE A 73 16.96 11.49 0.27
N HIS A 74 16.41 12.61 0.73
CA HIS A 74 17.16 13.82 1.05
C HIS A 74 16.58 14.42 2.32
N GLU A 75 17.44 14.79 3.27
CA GLU A 75 17.03 15.36 4.56
C GLU A 75 16.60 16.82 4.41
N LEU A 76 17.26 17.55 3.53
CA LEU A 76 17.02 18.97 3.35
C LEU A 76 15.94 19.26 2.30
N ASN A 77 15.34 20.44 2.40
CA ASN A 77 14.34 20.95 1.46
C ASN A 77 13.05 20.09 1.34
N LEU A 78 12.71 19.29 2.35
CA LEU A 78 11.55 18.40 2.30
C LEU A 78 10.26 19.17 2.01
N VAL A 79 10.01 20.29 2.69
CA VAL A 79 8.79 21.10 2.49
C VAL A 79 8.68 21.64 1.06
N LYS A 80 9.82 22.03 0.44
CA LYS A 80 9.84 22.45 -0.96
C LYS A 80 9.48 21.28 -1.88
N ARG A 81 10.09 20.12 -1.67
CA ARG A 81 9.82 18.90 -2.45
C ARG A 81 8.36 18.46 -2.35
N LEU A 82 7.77 18.53 -1.15
CA LEU A 82 6.35 18.22 -0.93
C LEU A 82 5.42 19.16 -1.71
N LYS A 83 5.75 20.44 -1.79
CA LYS A 83 4.96 21.42 -2.56
C LYS A 83 5.10 21.28 -4.07
N GLU A 84 6.27 20.80 -4.55
CA GLU A 84 6.58 20.62 -5.97
C GLU A 84 6.25 19.19 -6.48
N ALA A 85 5.84 18.29 -5.59
CA ALA A 85 5.49 16.92 -5.95
C ALA A 85 4.22 16.86 -6.79
N ASN A 86 4.22 15.99 -7.80
CA ASN A 86 3.00 15.63 -8.53
C ASN A 86 2.21 14.61 -7.73
N GLU A 87 0.95 14.91 -7.46
CA GLU A 87 0.06 13.98 -6.78
C GLU A 87 -0.50 12.94 -7.77
N ILE A 88 -0.46 11.67 -7.38
CA ILE A 88 -1.03 10.56 -8.12
C ILE A 88 -2.13 9.94 -7.26
N ILE A 89 -3.32 9.82 -7.82
CA ILE A 89 -4.45 9.18 -7.15
C ILE A 89 -4.37 7.67 -7.37
N VAL A 90 -4.36 6.92 -6.26
CA VAL A 90 -4.40 5.45 -6.26
C VAL A 90 -5.77 5.00 -5.79
N HIS A 91 -6.42 4.16 -6.61
CA HIS A 91 -7.71 3.55 -6.28
C HIS A 91 -7.50 2.12 -5.76
N PRO A 92 -7.79 1.83 -4.49
CA PRO A 92 -7.71 0.47 -3.96
C PRO A 92 -8.83 -0.41 -4.52
N LEU A 93 -8.63 -1.73 -4.49
CA LEU A 93 -9.70 -2.71 -4.69
C LEU A 93 -10.48 -2.86 -3.38
N GLU A 94 -11.81 -2.84 -3.45
CA GLU A 94 -12.67 -3.34 -2.39
C GLU A 94 -12.86 -4.84 -2.58
N MET A 95 -12.46 -5.62 -1.59
CA MET A 95 -12.72 -7.06 -1.51
C MET A 95 -13.95 -7.31 -0.64
N ILE A 96 -14.90 -8.07 -1.16
CA ILE A 96 -15.99 -8.62 -0.37
C ILE A 96 -15.87 -10.15 -0.43
N ALA A 97 -15.49 -10.77 0.68
CA ALA A 97 -15.43 -12.22 0.79
C ALA A 97 -16.61 -12.74 1.62
N ILE A 98 -17.22 -13.82 1.15
CA ILE A 98 -18.30 -14.52 1.87
C ILE A 98 -17.85 -15.97 2.03
N ASP A 99 -17.78 -16.44 3.25
CA ASP A 99 -17.41 -17.83 3.55
C ASP A 99 -18.59 -18.80 3.44
N SER A 100 -18.33 -20.10 3.61
CA SER A 100 -19.35 -21.16 3.56
C SER A 100 -20.42 -21.04 4.67
N ASN A 101 -20.18 -20.26 5.71
CA ASN A 101 -21.12 -19.99 6.80
C ASN A 101 -21.88 -18.67 6.60
N ASN A 102 -21.76 -18.03 5.42
CA ASN A 102 -22.32 -16.73 5.09
C ASN A 102 -21.73 -15.54 5.91
N ASN A 103 -20.58 -15.70 6.52
CA ASN A 103 -19.90 -14.57 7.13
C ASN A 103 -19.31 -13.68 6.03
N LYS A 104 -19.53 -12.37 6.14
CA LYS A 104 -19.06 -11.36 5.20
C LYS A 104 -17.85 -10.64 5.75
N PHE A 105 -16.79 -10.54 4.95
CA PHE A 105 -15.56 -9.79 5.23
C PHE A 105 -15.39 -8.74 4.16
N VAL A 106 -15.08 -7.50 4.55
CA VAL A 106 -14.86 -6.38 3.63
C VAL A 106 -13.51 -5.77 3.95
N GLU A 107 -12.64 -5.70 2.95
CA GLU A 107 -11.28 -5.18 3.09
C GLU A 107 -10.88 -4.36 1.85
N LEU A 108 -9.91 -3.44 2.03
CA LEU A 108 -9.33 -2.67 0.94
C LEU A 108 -7.90 -3.15 0.65
N ALA A 109 -7.61 -3.36 -0.63
CA ALA A 109 -6.28 -3.75 -1.08
C ALA A 109 -5.68 -2.69 -2.02
N ILE A 110 -4.49 -2.20 -1.67
CA ILE A 110 -3.76 -1.23 -2.49
C ILE A 110 -3.07 -1.94 -3.65
N ASN A 111 -2.48 -3.11 -3.41
CA ASN A 111 -1.78 -3.87 -4.45
C ASN A 111 -2.68 -4.91 -5.12
N GLU A 112 -3.07 -5.95 -4.38
CA GLU A 112 -3.82 -7.07 -4.93
C GLU A 112 -4.72 -7.74 -3.90
N VAL A 113 -5.73 -8.45 -4.41
CA VAL A 113 -6.53 -9.44 -3.69
C VAL A 113 -6.19 -10.81 -4.28
N SER A 114 -5.88 -11.78 -3.44
CA SER A 114 -5.55 -13.13 -3.86
C SER A 114 -6.32 -14.19 -3.09
N ILE A 115 -6.68 -15.26 -3.75
CA ILE A 115 -7.28 -16.47 -3.18
C ILE A 115 -6.35 -17.63 -3.50
N PHE A 116 -5.87 -18.34 -2.46
CA PHE A 116 -5.03 -19.51 -2.60
C PHE A 116 -5.63 -20.72 -1.89
N ARG A 117 -5.42 -21.92 -2.48
CA ARG A 117 -5.73 -23.18 -1.82
C ARG A 117 -4.96 -23.33 -0.52
N ARG A 118 -5.58 -23.97 0.49
CA ARG A 118 -4.95 -24.26 1.79
C ARG A 118 -4.36 -25.66 1.89
N THR A 119 -4.72 -26.56 0.98
CA THR A 119 -4.33 -27.97 0.99
C THR A 119 -3.50 -28.29 -0.25
N HIS A 120 -2.99 -29.53 -0.35
CA HIS A 120 -2.26 -30.00 -1.53
C HIS A 120 -3.20 -30.26 -2.73
N GLN A 121 -4.51 -30.29 -2.53
CA GLN A 121 -5.48 -30.43 -3.63
C GLN A 121 -5.63 -29.10 -4.35
N SER A 122 -5.74 -29.15 -5.68
CA SER A 122 -6.02 -27.97 -6.51
C SER A 122 -7.36 -27.33 -6.11
N ALA A 123 -7.44 -26.01 -6.20
CA ALA A 123 -8.70 -25.30 -6.13
C ALA A 123 -9.42 -25.37 -7.48
N ILE A 124 -10.76 -25.43 -7.46
CA ILE A 124 -11.61 -25.29 -8.63
C ILE A 124 -12.38 -23.99 -8.45
N ILE A 125 -12.14 -23.03 -9.35
CA ILE A 125 -12.65 -21.66 -9.23
C ILE A 125 -13.44 -21.29 -10.47
N SER A 126 -14.65 -20.75 -10.28
CA SER A 126 -15.42 -20.08 -11.33
C SER A 126 -15.15 -18.58 -11.29
N ILE A 127 -14.95 -17.95 -12.45
CA ILE A 127 -14.66 -16.53 -12.56
C ILE A 127 -15.74 -15.83 -13.39
N LYS A 128 -16.34 -14.80 -12.79
CA LYS A 128 -17.26 -13.89 -13.47
C LYS A 128 -16.65 -12.48 -13.48
N ILE A 129 -16.78 -11.80 -14.61
CA ILE A 129 -16.37 -10.40 -14.78
C ILE A 129 -17.59 -9.62 -15.27
N ASP A 130 -17.96 -8.57 -14.55
CA ASP A 130 -19.14 -7.75 -14.85
C ASP A 130 -20.43 -8.59 -15.02
N GLY A 131 -20.62 -9.56 -14.12
CA GLY A 131 -21.76 -10.48 -14.13
C GLY A 131 -21.72 -11.55 -15.20
N THR A 132 -20.77 -11.51 -16.15
CA THR A 132 -20.61 -12.51 -17.21
C THR A 132 -19.62 -13.57 -16.78
N GLU A 133 -20.02 -14.85 -16.86
CA GLU A 133 -19.13 -15.98 -16.61
C GLU A 133 -18.07 -16.04 -17.72
N ARG A 134 -16.79 -15.94 -17.31
CA ARG A 134 -15.64 -16.00 -18.22
C ARG A 134 -14.94 -17.34 -18.18
N LEU A 135 -14.87 -17.94 -17.00
CA LEU A 135 -14.34 -19.28 -16.78
C LEU A 135 -15.26 -20.00 -15.80
N ASN A 136 -15.88 -21.07 -16.25
CA ASN A 136 -16.78 -21.86 -15.43
C ASN A 136 -16.00 -22.70 -14.40
N GLU A 137 -14.87 -23.27 -14.82
CA GLU A 137 -14.09 -24.20 -14.01
C GLU A 137 -12.60 -24.03 -14.33
N LEU A 138 -11.87 -23.37 -13.42
CA LEU A 138 -10.43 -23.19 -13.48
C LEU A 138 -9.78 -24.04 -12.37
N THR A 139 -9.07 -25.10 -12.78
CA THR A 139 -8.25 -25.89 -11.84
C THR A 139 -6.91 -25.20 -11.67
N CYS A 140 -6.61 -24.72 -10.45
CA CYS A 140 -5.41 -23.90 -10.18
C CYS A 140 -4.99 -23.97 -8.71
N ASP A 141 -3.89 -23.30 -8.38
CA ASP A 141 -3.48 -23.06 -6.99
C ASP A 141 -4.19 -21.86 -6.37
N GLY A 142 -4.65 -20.94 -7.19
CA GLY A 142 -5.34 -19.73 -6.77
C GLY A 142 -5.52 -18.73 -7.90
N VAL A 143 -6.13 -17.59 -7.59
CA VAL A 143 -6.29 -16.46 -8.50
C VAL A 143 -5.92 -15.16 -7.78
N MET A 144 -5.49 -14.18 -8.56
CA MET A 144 -5.11 -12.86 -8.07
C MET A 144 -5.71 -11.77 -8.96
N LEU A 145 -6.19 -10.71 -8.34
CA LEU A 145 -6.60 -9.48 -9.00
C LEU A 145 -5.77 -8.33 -8.45
N ALA A 146 -4.98 -7.68 -9.30
CA ALA A 146 -4.12 -6.58 -8.91
C ALA A 146 -4.68 -5.23 -9.37
N THR A 147 -4.38 -4.19 -8.59
CA THR A 147 -4.51 -2.79 -9.04
C THR A 147 -3.40 -2.46 -10.06
N PRO A 148 -3.47 -1.33 -10.77
CA PRO A 148 -2.35 -0.88 -11.59
C PRO A 148 -1.05 -0.73 -10.80
N VAL A 149 -1.11 -0.27 -9.54
CA VAL A 149 0.07 -0.16 -8.65
C VAL A 149 0.61 -1.55 -8.26
N GLY A 150 -0.28 -2.49 -7.95
CA GLY A 150 0.07 -3.86 -7.58
C GLY A 150 0.55 -4.73 -8.74
N SER A 151 0.33 -4.30 -9.99
CA SER A 151 0.71 -5.08 -11.18
C SER A 151 2.22 -5.37 -11.27
N THR A 152 3.04 -4.53 -10.66
CA THR A 152 4.52 -4.67 -10.57
C THR A 152 4.99 -5.26 -9.25
N ALA A 153 4.08 -5.63 -8.35
CA ALA A 153 4.36 -6.29 -7.08
C ALA A 153 4.33 -7.83 -7.23
N TYR A 154 3.64 -8.53 -6.34
CA TYR A 154 3.59 -10.01 -6.37
C TYR A 154 2.96 -10.55 -7.66
N ASN A 155 2.08 -9.81 -8.31
CA ASN A 155 1.48 -10.20 -9.59
C ASN A 155 2.51 -10.37 -10.74
N LEU A 156 3.70 -9.79 -10.62
CA LEU A 156 4.79 -9.92 -11.60
C LEU A 156 5.71 -11.12 -11.30
N SER A 157 5.58 -11.78 -10.15
CA SER A 157 6.51 -12.80 -9.66
C SER A 157 6.23 -14.20 -10.20
#